data_34a23a46cdde9b4ea40d532d239a39bd
#
_entry.id   34a23a46cdde9b4ea40d532d239a39bd
#
_cell.length_a   1.000
_cell.length_b   1.000
_cell.length_c   1.000
_cell.angle_alpha   90.00
_cell.angle_beta   90.00
_cell.angle_gamma   90.00
#
_symmetry.space_group_name_H-M   'P 1'
#
loop_
_entity.id
_entity.type
_entity.pdbx_description
1 polymer ?
#
loop_
_entity_poly.entity_id
_entity_poly.type
_entity_poly.pdbx_seq_one_letter_code
_entity_poly.pdbx_strand_id
1 'polypeptide(L)'
;LNPTAAPAPYRTVPSSSAAVQASAELYMGLVEVGVGLIPGGGGTMMLLRNVFGTYAADKDFDALPFLKKVFLAIGMAKVATSAEEAREMGFLSQQDGITGNRDFLLSDAKSRVLGLANGGFRPPRPTRFRLPGPNGAATIDMMLYDMQLNNQISAHDRKIAQKLARVLSGGDTSPSVLVTEEKLLELEMEAFLSLIGEEKTQDRMMFMLEKGKPLRN
;
A
#
# COMPACT_ATOMS: atom_id res chain seq x y z
N LEU A 1 10.62 -27.87 -6.71
CA LEU A 1 10.06 -26.59 -6.27
C LEU A 1 9.07 -26.14 -7.32
N ASN A 2 7.81 -26.06 -6.97
CA ASN A 2 6.71 -25.78 -7.89
C ASN A 2 6.71 -24.24 -8.19
N PRO A 3 6.99 -23.79 -9.42
CA PRO A 3 7.08 -22.36 -9.74
C PRO A 3 5.71 -21.66 -9.80
N THR A 4 4.62 -22.36 -9.49
CA THR A 4 3.24 -21.86 -9.55
C THR A 4 2.61 -21.62 -8.18
N ALA A 5 3.37 -21.73 -7.08
CA ALA A 5 2.86 -21.35 -5.79
C ALA A 5 2.65 -19.83 -5.80
N ALA A 6 1.39 -19.39 -5.77
CA ALA A 6 1.03 -18.00 -5.57
C ALA A 6 1.81 -17.45 -4.36
N PRO A 7 2.45 -16.29 -4.46
CA PRO A 7 3.19 -15.74 -3.35
C PRO A 7 2.22 -15.56 -2.17
N ALA A 8 2.57 -16.16 -1.03
CA ALA A 8 1.83 -15.99 0.21
C ALA A 8 1.66 -14.48 0.52
N PRO A 9 0.67 -14.07 1.31
CA PRO A 9 0.41 -12.67 1.62
C PRO A 9 1.53 -12.08 2.47
N TYR A 10 2.58 -11.61 1.83
CA TYR A 10 3.80 -11.07 2.44
C TYR A 10 3.63 -9.69 3.07
N ARG A 11 2.41 -9.21 3.27
CA ARG A 11 2.13 -7.79 3.42
C ARG A 11 2.18 -7.24 4.82
N THR A 12 1.78 -8.02 5.80
CA THR A 12 1.70 -7.54 7.18
C THR A 12 3.06 -7.54 7.87
N VAL A 13 3.94 -8.48 7.55
CA VAL A 13 5.22 -8.63 8.23
C VAL A 13 6.20 -7.48 7.92
N PRO A 14 6.47 -7.10 6.65
CA PRO A 14 7.32 -5.95 6.37
C PRO A 14 6.74 -4.64 6.88
N SER A 15 5.43 -4.44 6.75
CA SER A 15 4.78 -3.19 7.15
C SER A 15 4.73 -2.98 8.67
N SER A 16 4.79 -4.06 9.45
CA SER A 16 4.80 -4.01 10.93
C SER A 16 6.20 -4.10 11.51
N SER A 17 7.24 -4.23 10.70
CA SER A 17 8.62 -4.38 11.14
C SER A 17 9.33 -3.05 11.23
N ALA A 18 10.28 -2.94 12.18
CA ALA A 18 11.15 -1.78 12.34
C ALA A 18 12.17 -1.64 11.20
N ALA A 19 12.52 -2.75 10.56
CA ALA A 19 13.40 -2.82 9.42
C ALA A 19 13.14 -4.12 8.64
N VAL A 20 13.37 -4.08 7.35
CA VAL A 20 13.24 -5.23 6.45
C VAL A 20 14.62 -5.59 5.91
N GLN A 21 14.89 -6.90 5.79
CA GLN A 21 16.00 -7.43 5.00
C GLN A 21 15.41 -8.16 3.81
N ALA A 22 15.49 -7.55 2.65
CA ALA A 22 14.90 -8.06 1.42
C ALA A 22 15.90 -8.90 0.61
N SER A 23 15.42 -9.89 -0.11
CA SER A 23 16.20 -10.50 -1.21
C SER A 23 16.24 -9.54 -2.40
N ALA A 24 17.36 -9.47 -3.12
CA ALA A 24 17.47 -8.66 -4.34
C ALA A 24 16.38 -9.04 -5.37
N GLU A 25 16.08 -10.32 -5.48
CA GLU A 25 14.95 -10.86 -6.26
C GLU A 25 13.71 -10.94 -5.36
N LEU A 26 12.90 -9.90 -5.39
CA LEU A 26 11.70 -9.74 -4.56
C LEU A 26 10.50 -9.41 -5.43
N TYR A 27 9.38 -10.07 -5.18
CA TYR A 27 8.08 -9.68 -5.71
C TYR A 27 7.26 -9.06 -4.58
N MET A 28 6.93 -7.77 -4.69
CA MET A 28 6.22 -7.05 -3.63
C MET A 28 5.22 -6.03 -4.22
N GLY A 29 3.99 -6.07 -3.72
CA GLY A 29 2.93 -5.15 -4.15
C GLY A 29 1.68 -5.27 -3.29
N LEU A 30 0.79 -4.29 -3.43
CA LEU A 30 -0.54 -4.26 -2.83
C LEU A 30 -1.55 -4.48 -3.95
N VAL A 31 -2.03 -5.71 -4.11
CA VAL A 31 -2.75 -6.18 -5.31
C VAL A 31 -4.24 -6.48 -5.07
N GLU A 32 -4.78 -6.07 -3.93
CA GLU A 32 -6.15 -6.35 -3.49
C GLU A 32 -7.22 -5.84 -4.45
N VAL A 33 -6.90 -4.76 -5.18
CA VAL A 33 -7.82 -4.20 -6.17
C VAL A 33 -8.16 -5.20 -7.29
N GLY A 34 -7.26 -6.15 -7.55
CA GLY A 34 -7.48 -7.23 -8.50
C GLY A 34 -8.63 -8.18 -8.12
N VAL A 35 -8.98 -8.26 -6.85
CA VAL A 35 -10.11 -9.04 -6.33
C VAL A 35 -11.24 -8.17 -5.78
N GLY A 36 -11.24 -6.88 -6.12
CA GLY A 36 -12.34 -5.99 -5.73
C GLY A 36 -12.21 -5.36 -4.34
N LEU A 37 -11.05 -5.45 -3.70
CA LEU A 37 -10.77 -4.92 -2.36
C LEU A 37 -9.70 -3.84 -2.40
N ILE A 38 -9.53 -3.13 -1.31
CA ILE A 38 -8.34 -2.34 -1.01
C ILE A 38 -7.49 -3.07 0.03
N PRO A 39 -6.22 -2.68 0.27
CA PRO A 39 -5.44 -3.22 1.37
C PRO A 39 -6.21 -3.11 2.70
N GLY A 40 -6.17 -4.15 3.52
CA GLY A 40 -6.90 -4.22 4.80
C GLY A 40 -6.01 -4.55 6.00
N GLY A 41 -4.69 -4.55 5.84
CA GLY A 41 -3.70 -4.86 6.87
C GLY A 41 -2.68 -3.75 7.11
N GLY A 42 -3.04 -2.48 6.92
CA GLY A 42 -2.15 -1.34 7.13
C GLY A 42 -1.23 -1.02 5.96
N GLY A 43 -1.36 -1.73 4.84
CA GLY A 43 -0.49 -1.52 3.67
C GLY A 43 -0.60 -0.13 3.08
N THR A 44 -1.80 0.44 3.05
CA THR A 44 -2.07 1.80 2.57
C THR A 44 -1.34 2.85 3.41
N MET A 45 -1.47 2.77 4.73
CA MET A 45 -0.83 3.68 5.69
C MET A 45 0.70 3.55 5.62
N MET A 46 1.22 2.32 5.57
CA MET A 46 2.67 2.09 5.52
C MET A 46 3.31 2.64 4.24
N LEU A 47 2.64 2.46 3.08
CA LEU A 47 3.14 3.01 1.83
C LEU A 47 3.13 4.55 1.84
N LEU A 48 2.08 5.17 2.41
CA LEU A 48 2.07 6.62 2.65
C LEU A 48 3.25 7.05 3.53
N ARG A 49 3.49 6.36 4.65
CA ARG A 49 4.59 6.66 5.56
C ARG A 49 5.95 6.62 4.87
N ASN A 50 6.19 5.58 4.09
CA ASN A 50 7.46 5.43 3.39
C ASN A 50 7.66 6.49 2.29
N VAL A 51 6.60 6.81 1.55
CA VAL A 51 6.66 7.77 0.44
C VAL A 51 6.73 9.21 0.93
N PHE A 52 6.03 9.55 2.02
CA PHE A 52 6.04 10.91 2.58
C PHE A 52 7.28 11.15 3.46
N GLY A 53 7.81 10.10 4.10
CA GLY A 53 8.99 10.17 4.94
C GLY A 53 8.86 11.23 6.04
N THR A 54 9.91 12.04 6.21
CA THR A 54 9.96 13.10 7.22
C THR A 54 9.04 14.28 6.95
N TYR A 55 8.54 14.43 5.72
CA TYR A 55 7.65 15.52 5.30
C TYR A 55 6.17 15.27 5.60
N ALA A 56 5.82 14.12 6.14
CA ALA A 56 4.43 13.69 6.34
C ALA A 56 3.56 14.72 7.11
N ALA A 57 4.13 15.44 8.07
CA ALA A 57 3.43 16.45 8.89
C ALA A 57 3.75 17.90 8.49
N ASP A 58 4.60 18.11 7.49
CA ASP A 58 5.03 19.45 7.08
C ASP A 58 3.85 20.23 6.47
N LYS A 59 3.69 21.49 6.89
CA LYS A 59 2.61 22.36 6.40
C LYS A 59 2.83 22.87 4.98
N ASP A 60 4.09 22.96 4.55
CA ASP A 60 4.49 23.47 3.23
C ASP A 60 4.71 22.33 2.21
N PHE A 61 4.49 21.07 2.63
CA PHE A 61 4.61 19.90 1.78
C PHE A 61 3.40 19.74 0.87
N ASP A 62 3.60 19.75 -0.45
CA ASP A 62 2.56 19.39 -1.40
C ASP A 62 2.39 17.86 -1.43
N ALA A 63 1.40 17.38 -0.71
CA ALA A 63 1.10 15.96 -0.58
C ALA A 63 0.55 15.33 -1.88
N LEU A 64 -0.06 16.11 -2.78
CA LEU A 64 -0.86 15.58 -3.90
C LEU A 64 -0.06 14.74 -4.90
N PRO A 65 1.14 15.13 -5.36
CA PRO A 65 1.95 14.30 -6.26
C PRO A 65 2.32 12.95 -5.63
N PHE A 66 2.68 12.96 -4.37
CA PHE A 66 3.08 11.75 -3.62
C PHE A 66 1.88 10.83 -3.35
N LEU A 67 0.74 11.42 -3.03
CA LEU A 67 -0.52 10.70 -2.85
C LEU A 67 -0.95 10.04 -4.16
N LYS A 68 -0.83 10.73 -5.31
CA LYS A 68 -1.07 10.14 -6.63
C LYS A 68 -0.13 8.97 -6.92
N LYS A 69 1.16 9.08 -6.54
CA LYS A 69 2.14 7.98 -6.69
C LYS A 69 1.68 6.75 -5.92
N VAL A 70 1.31 6.90 -4.64
CA VAL A 70 0.80 5.81 -3.78
C VAL A 70 -0.50 5.25 -4.35
N PHE A 71 -1.43 6.11 -4.74
CA PHE A 71 -2.70 5.72 -5.35
C PHE A 71 -2.51 4.86 -6.59
N LEU A 72 -1.62 5.27 -7.52
CA LEU A 72 -1.35 4.51 -8.75
C LEU A 72 -0.62 3.19 -8.47
N ALA A 73 0.25 3.13 -7.45
CA ALA A 73 0.92 1.89 -7.08
C ALA A 73 -0.10 0.84 -6.61
N ILE A 74 -1.07 1.23 -5.77
CA ILE A 74 -2.10 0.33 -5.23
C ILE A 74 -3.22 0.11 -6.27
N GLY A 75 -3.78 1.20 -6.81
CA GLY A 75 -4.95 1.16 -7.70
C GLY A 75 -4.69 0.41 -9.01
N MET A 76 -3.45 0.41 -9.49
CA MET A 76 -3.03 -0.37 -10.67
C MET A 76 -2.44 -1.73 -10.31
N ALA A 77 -2.52 -2.14 -9.04
CA ALA A 77 -1.97 -3.40 -8.54
C ALA A 77 -0.50 -3.63 -8.97
N LYS A 78 0.33 -2.57 -8.90
CA LYS A 78 1.72 -2.67 -9.33
C LYS A 78 2.51 -3.59 -8.40
N VAL A 79 3.31 -4.46 -8.99
CA VAL A 79 4.20 -5.38 -8.28
C VAL A 79 5.64 -5.07 -8.67
N ALA A 80 6.46 -4.75 -7.68
CA ALA A 80 7.91 -4.68 -7.87
C ALA A 80 8.47 -6.08 -8.12
N THR A 81 9.43 -6.19 -9.02
CA THR A 81 10.09 -7.45 -9.40
C THR A 81 11.50 -7.56 -8.85
N SER A 82 11.96 -6.52 -8.16
CA SER A 82 13.23 -6.48 -7.44
C SER A 82 13.13 -5.65 -6.17
N ALA A 83 14.07 -5.82 -5.27
CA ALA A 83 14.13 -5.03 -4.03
C ALA A 83 14.42 -3.54 -4.32
N GLU A 84 15.19 -3.23 -5.34
CA GLU A 84 15.44 -1.84 -5.74
C GLU A 84 14.17 -1.20 -6.31
N GLU A 85 13.44 -1.87 -7.18
CA GLU A 85 12.14 -1.38 -7.66
C GLU A 85 11.13 -1.22 -6.51
N ALA A 86 11.11 -2.15 -5.56
CA ALA A 86 10.27 -2.04 -4.36
C ALA A 86 10.62 -0.80 -3.52
N ARG A 87 11.92 -0.43 -3.45
CA ARG A 87 12.38 0.80 -2.81
C ARG A 87 11.95 2.05 -3.57
N GLU A 88 12.09 2.07 -4.90
CA GLU A 88 11.64 3.17 -5.74
C GLU A 88 10.12 3.40 -5.66
N MET A 89 9.36 2.30 -5.56
CA MET A 89 7.90 2.36 -5.38
C MET A 89 7.48 2.77 -3.96
N GLY A 90 8.39 2.71 -2.98
CA GLY A 90 8.12 3.04 -1.58
C GLY A 90 7.66 1.85 -0.72
N PHE A 91 7.65 0.63 -1.24
CA PHE A 91 7.38 -0.57 -0.45
C PHE A 91 8.50 -0.89 0.54
N LEU A 92 9.74 -0.59 0.17
CA LEU A 92 10.89 -0.60 1.06
C LEU A 92 11.35 0.83 1.33
N SER A 93 11.84 1.07 2.54
CA SER A 93 12.47 2.32 2.91
C SER A 93 13.94 2.35 2.50
N GLN A 94 14.55 3.55 2.51
CA GLN A 94 15.99 3.69 2.25
C GLN A 94 16.86 3.00 3.32
N GLN A 95 16.30 2.75 4.50
CA GLN A 95 17.00 2.10 5.61
C GLN A 95 16.91 0.56 5.55
N ASP A 96 16.04 0.01 4.69
CA ASP A 96 15.90 -1.44 4.54
C ASP A 96 17.10 -2.04 3.82
N GLY A 97 17.54 -3.21 4.27
CA GLY A 97 18.68 -3.93 3.68
C GLY A 97 18.27 -4.76 2.48
N ILE A 98 19.20 -4.94 1.56
CA ILE A 98 19.06 -5.83 0.41
C ILE A 98 20.20 -6.85 0.43
N THR A 99 19.84 -8.13 0.34
CA THR A 99 20.77 -9.25 0.23
C THR A 99 20.82 -9.74 -1.19
N GLY A 100 21.98 -9.67 -1.84
CA GLY A 100 22.16 -10.07 -3.24
C GLY A 100 22.05 -11.59 -3.44
N ASN A 101 22.62 -12.37 -2.56
CA ASN A 101 22.53 -13.85 -2.60
C ASN A 101 21.51 -14.33 -1.55
N ARG A 102 20.43 -14.96 -2.02
CA ARG A 102 19.33 -15.47 -1.18
C ARG A 102 19.79 -16.42 -0.08
N ASP A 103 20.88 -17.16 -0.29
CA ASP A 103 21.41 -18.10 0.72
C ASP A 103 21.86 -17.39 1.99
N PHE A 104 22.27 -16.13 1.89
CA PHE A 104 22.67 -15.29 3.03
C PHE A 104 21.54 -14.49 3.65
N LEU A 105 20.32 -14.50 3.09
CA LEU A 105 19.22 -13.66 3.54
C LEU A 105 18.93 -13.81 5.04
N LEU A 106 18.89 -15.04 5.54
CA LEU A 106 18.62 -15.31 6.95
C LEU A 106 19.75 -14.85 7.85
N SER A 107 21.03 -15.06 7.44
CA SER A 107 22.20 -14.63 8.21
C SER A 107 22.30 -13.10 8.29
N ASP A 108 21.99 -12.41 7.17
CA ASP A 108 21.99 -10.96 7.11
C ASP A 108 20.86 -10.37 7.96
N ALA A 109 19.66 -10.96 7.87
CA ALA A 109 18.51 -10.57 8.71
C ALA A 109 18.84 -10.75 10.21
N LYS A 110 19.44 -11.88 10.59
CA LYS A 110 19.88 -12.14 11.97
C LYS A 110 20.91 -11.11 12.43
N SER A 111 21.93 -10.86 11.62
CA SER A 111 22.98 -9.88 11.94
C SER A 111 22.39 -8.48 12.14
N ARG A 112 21.43 -8.09 11.29
CA ARG A 112 20.73 -6.82 11.39
C ARG A 112 19.93 -6.71 12.68
N VAL A 113 19.14 -7.73 13.03
CA VAL A 113 18.35 -7.76 14.28
C VAL A 113 19.27 -7.66 15.51
N LEU A 114 20.36 -8.41 15.54
CA LEU A 114 21.33 -8.33 16.62
C LEU A 114 22.00 -6.95 16.70
N GLY A 115 22.32 -6.35 15.55
CA GLY A 115 22.85 -4.98 15.49
C GLY A 115 21.87 -3.95 16.06
N LEU A 116 20.58 -4.04 15.71
CA LEU A 116 19.53 -3.18 16.27
C LEU A 116 19.39 -3.39 17.78
N ALA A 117 19.33 -4.63 18.25
CA ALA A 117 19.18 -4.95 19.67
C ALA A 117 20.38 -4.41 20.50
N ASN A 118 21.61 -4.64 20.03
CA ASN A 118 22.83 -4.19 20.70
C ASN A 118 23.02 -2.66 20.61
N GLY A 119 22.49 -2.03 19.56
CA GLY A 119 22.50 -0.58 19.35
C GLY A 119 21.45 0.20 20.16
N GLY A 120 20.70 -0.46 21.04
CA GLY A 120 19.68 0.20 21.86
C GLY A 120 18.46 0.65 21.06
N PHE A 121 18.00 -0.19 20.13
CA PHE A 121 16.83 0.08 19.29
C PHE A 121 15.66 0.62 20.11
N ARG A 122 15.05 1.66 19.59
CA ARG A 122 13.76 2.19 20.08
C ARG A 122 12.77 2.20 18.95
N PRO A 123 11.51 1.76 19.17
CA PRO A 123 10.46 1.85 18.16
C PRO A 123 10.31 3.29 17.67
N PRO A 124 10.11 3.49 16.36
CA PRO A 124 9.83 4.81 15.83
C PRO A 124 8.52 5.35 16.43
N ARG A 125 8.41 6.66 16.56
CA ARG A 125 7.15 7.30 16.96
C ARG A 125 6.13 7.14 15.84
N PRO A 126 4.83 6.99 16.18
CA PRO A 126 3.76 7.02 15.19
C PRO A 126 3.81 8.29 14.33
N THR A 127 3.62 8.12 13.05
CA THR A 127 3.62 9.23 12.09
C THR A 127 2.28 9.96 12.15
N ARG A 128 2.33 11.26 11.93
CA ARG A 128 1.13 12.07 11.67
C ARG A 128 1.24 12.63 10.27
N PHE A 129 0.12 12.66 9.57
CA PHE A 129 0.07 13.02 8.17
C PHE A 129 -0.76 14.29 7.95
N ARG A 130 -0.23 15.21 7.15
CA ARG A 130 -1.00 16.31 6.59
C ARG A 130 -1.52 15.86 5.24
N LEU A 131 -2.81 15.55 5.18
CA LEU A 131 -3.46 15.00 3.98
C LEU A 131 -4.49 16.01 3.43
N PRO A 132 -4.75 15.98 2.11
CA PRO A 132 -5.59 16.99 1.47
C PRO A 132 -7.10 16.80 1.74
N GLY A 133 -7.51 15.74 2.45
CA GLY A 133 -8.91 15.47 2.77
C GLY A 133 -9.79 15.30 1.52
N PRO A 134 -11.05 15.78 1.57
CA PRO A 134 -11.99 15.62 0.45
C PRO A 134 -11.50 16.20 -0.88
N ASN A 135 -10.67 17.26 -0.86
CA ASN A 135 -10.14 17.87 -2.09
C ASN A 135 -9.17 16.92 -2.81
N GLY A 136 -8.35 16.17 -2.07
CA GLY A 136 -7.46 15.17 -2.65
C GLY A 136 -8.24 14.00 -3.26
N ALA A 137 -9.25 13.52 -2.55
CA ALA A 137 -10.13 12.47 -3.04
C ALA A 137 -10.87 12.91 -4.31
N ALA A 138 -11.41 14.14 -4.35
CA ALA A 138 -12.08 14.71 -5.52
C ALA A 138 -11.12 14.84 -6.72
N THR A 139 -9.88 15.26 -6.49
CA THR A 139 -8.88 15.36 -7.57
C THR A 139 -8.58 13.99 -8.20
N ILE A 140 -8.51 12.94 -7.39
CA ILE A 140 -8.33 11.58 -7.90
C ILE A 140 -9.60 11.11 -8.61
N ASP A 141 -10.79 11.41 -8.08
CA ASP A 141 -12.05 11.00 -8.71
C ASP A 141 -12.27 11.62 -10.08
N MET A 142 -11.80 12.84 -10.33
CA MET A 142 -11.79 13.43 -11.68
C MET A 142 -11.00 12.57 -12.67
N MET A 143 -9.82 12.11 -12.28
CA MET A 143 -9.01 11.19 -13.11
C MET A 143 -9.73 9.86 -13.33
N LEU A 144 -10.37 9.31 -12.30
CA LEU A 144 -11.14 8.06 -12.40
C LEU A 144 -12.35 8.20 -13.31
N TYR A 145 -13.01 9.35 -13.28
CA TYR A 145 -14.11 9.65 -14.16
C TYR A 145 -13.69 9.61 -15.64
N ASP A 146 -12.57 10.26 -15.97
CA ASP A 146 -12.00 10.23 -17.33
C ASP A 146 -11.65 8.81 -17.76
N MET A 147 -11.03 8.02 -16.87
CA MET A 147 -10.70 6.61 -17.14
C MET A 147 -11.96 5.77 -17.38
N GLN A 148 -13.04 6.01 -16.65
CA GLN A 148 -14.31 5.31 -16.83
C GLN A 148 -14.99 5.70 -18.14
N LEU A 149 -15.03 6.99 -18.51
CA LEU A 149 -15.56 7.46 -19.79
C LEU A 149 -14.84 6.83 -20.98
N ASN A 150 -13.53 6.62 -20.85
CA ASN A 150 -12.70 5.98 -21.87
C ASN A 150 -12.73 4.45 -21.80
N ASN A 151 -13.61 3.83 -21.02
CA ASN A 151 -13.73 2.38 -20.82
C ASN A 151 -12.43 1.69 -20.37
N GLN A 152 -11.53 2.42 -19.69
CA GLN A 152 -10.29 1.87 -19.13
C GLN A 152 -10.53 1.14 -17.81
N ILE A 153 -11.57 1.55 -17.07
CA ILE A 153 -11.99 0.94 -15.82
C ILE A 153 -13.52 0.74 -15.82
N SER A 154 -13.99 -0.30 -15.11
CA SER A 154 -15.41 -0.54 -14.89
C SER A 154 -15.98 0.42 -13.84
N ALA A 155 -17.29 0.49 -13.72
CA ALA A 155 -17.95 1.25 -12.64
C ALA A 155 -17.57 0.70 -11.25
N HIS A 156 -17.36 -0.62 -11.15
CA HIS A 156 -16.93 -1.22 -9.89
C HIS A 156 -15.46 -0.92 -9.57
N ASP A 157 -14.58 -0.92 -10.58
CA ASP A 157 -13.18 -0.48 -10.40
C ASP A 157 -13.13 0.97 -9.89
N ARG A 158 -13.95 1.87 -10.46
CA ARG A 158 -14.05 3.25 -9.98
C ARG A 158 -14.51 3.30 -8.53
N LYS A 159 -15.50 2.51 -8.11
CA LYS A 159 -16.00 2.45 -6.73
C LYS A 159 -14.88 2.04 -5.76
N ILE A 160 -14.11 1.00 -6.11
CA ILE A 160 -12.97 0.54 -5.31
C ILE A 160 -11.91 1.64 -5.20
N ALA A 161 -11.57 2.26 -6.34
CA ALA A 161 -10.59 3.32 -6.41
C ALA A 161 -11.00 4.60 -5.65
N GLN A 162 -12.30 4.95 -5.64
CA GLN A 162 -12.84 6.06 -4.82
C GLN A 162 -12.68 5.77 -3.32
N LYS A 163 -12.92 4.52 -2.87
CA LYS A 163 -12.68 4.12 -1.48
C LYS A 163 -11.20 4.25 -1.12
N LEU A 164 -10.30 3.78 -1.99
CA LEU A 164 -8.87 3.95 -1.80
C LEU A 164 -8.45 5.42 -1.75
N ALA A 165 -8.95 6.25 -2.66
CA ALA A 165 -8.68 7.68 -2.71
C ALA A 165 -9.11 8.39 -1.41
N ARG A 166 -10.29 8.04 -0.87
CA ARG A 166 -10.78 8.57 0.41
C ARG A 166 -9.84 8.21 1.57
N VAL A 167 -9.40 6.95 1.67
CA VAL A 167 -8.45 6.51 2.71
C VAL A 167 -7.13 7.27 2.60
N LEU A 168 -6.52 7.28 1.41
CA LEU A 168 -5.24 7.95 1.16
C LEU A 168 -5.29 9.45 1.42
N SER A 169 -6.44 10.08 1.19
CA SER A 169 -6.64 11.51 1.45
C SER A 169 -6.96 11.85 2.90
N GLY A 170 -7.09 10.86 3.80
CA GLY A 170 -7.38 11.08 5.22
C GLY A 170 -8.87 11.22 5.53
N GLY A 171 -9.75 10.71 4.66
CA GLY A 171 -11.20 10.78 4.83
C GLY A 171 -11.74 12.21 4.71
N ASP A 172 -12.66 12.55 5.60
CA ASP A 172 -13.31 13.87 5.62
C ASP A 172 -12.57 14.89 6.51
N THR A 173 -11.29 14.61 6.81
CA THR A 173 -10.45 15.47 7.65
C THR A 173 -10.03 16.74 6.91
N SER A 174 -10.09 17.89 7.60
CA SER A 174 -9.57 19.15 7.06
C SER A 174 -8.05 19.07 6.83
N PRO A 175 -7.51 19.67 5.75
CA PRO A 175 -6.05 19.73 5.51
C PRO A 175 -5.25 20.40 6.63
N SER A 176 -5.90 21.19 7.47
CA SER A 176 -5.26 21.84 8.65
C SER A 176 -5.04 20.87 9.82
N VAL A 177 -5.73 19.72 9.83
CA VAL A 177 -5.69 18.73 10.91
C VAL A 177 -4.73 17.59 10.53
N LEU A 178 -3.87 17.20 11.46
CA LEU A 178 -2.99 16.04 11.27
C LEU A 178 -3.75 14.74 11.49
N VAL A 179 -3.71 13.88 10.50
CA VAL A 179 -4.29 12.53 10.53
C VAL A 179 -3.29 11.57 11.18
N THR A 180 -3.73 10.75 12.12
CA THR A 180 -2.88 9.74 12.76
C THR A 180 -2.86 8.42 11.98
N GLU A 181 -1.89 7.56 12.28
CA GLU A 181 -1.81 6.20 11.72
C GLU A 181 -3.08 5.40 12.06
N GLU A 182 -3.55 5.51 13.32
CA GLU A 182 -4.77 4.83 13.77
C GLU A 182 -5.99 5.25 12.94
N LYS A 183 -6.11 6.56 12.66
CA LYS A 183 -7.22 7.06 11.83
C LYS A 183 -7.18 6.53 10.41
N LEU A 184 -5.99 6.40 9.83
CA LEU A 184 -5.84 5.78 8.50
C LEU A 184 -6.20 4.30 8.52
N LEU A 185 -5.82 3.56 9.56
CA LEU A 185 -6.20 2.16 9.73
C LEU A 185 -7.72 1.98 9.92
N GLU A 186 -8.38 2.87 10.66
CA GLU A 186 -9.85 2.88 10.78
C GLU A 186 -10.52 3.09 9.42
N LEU A 187 -10.07 4.08 8.64
CA LEU A 187 -10.59 4.36 7.30
C LEU A 187 -10.35 3.19 6.34
N GLU A 188 -9.17 2.56 6.41
CA GLU A 188 -8.83 1.39 5.61
C GLU A 188 -9.77 0.22 5.95
N MET A 189 -9.99 -0.06 7.24
CA MET A 189 -10.89 -1.11 7.72
C MET A 189 -12.34 -0.84 7.30
N GLU A 190 -12.86 0.39 7.48
CA GLU A 190 -14.20 0.79 7.04
C GLU A 190 -14.39 0.55 5.54
N ALA A 191 -13.43 1.01 4.72
CA ALA A 191 -13.49 0.85 3.28
C ALA A 191 -13.39 -0.62 2.87
N PHE A 192 -12.49 -1.39 3.46
CA PHE A 192 -12.34 -2.83 3.22
C PHE A 192 -13.65 -3.59 3.52
N LEU A 193 -14.24 -3.39 4.72
CA LEU A 193 -15.48 -4.04 5.12
C LEU A 193 -16.65 -3.64 4.22
N SER A 194 -16.70 -2.39 3.76
CA SER A 194 -17.75 -1.95 2.84
C SER A 194 -17.65 -2.60 1.45
N LEU A 195 -16.45 -2.97 1.01
CA LEU A 195 -16.22 -3.62 -0.29
C LEU A 195 -16.44 -5.14 -0.24
N ILE A 196 -16.09 -5.81 0.86
CA ILE A 196 -16.23 -7.27 0.96
C ILE A 196 -17.70 -7.72 0.88
N GLY A 197 -18.64 -6.87 1.27
CA GLY A 197 -20.09 -7.10 1.15
C GLY A 197 -20.67 -6.88 -0.25
N GLU A 198 -19.89 -6.33 -1.21
CA GLU A 198 -20.37 -6.09 -2.55
C GLU A 198 -20.40 -7.37 -3.39
N GLU A 199 -21.52 -7.66 -4.05
CA GLU A 199 -21.69 -8.85 -4.89
C GLU A 199 -20.57 -8.97 -5.95
N LYS A 200 -20.27 -7.87 -6.66
CA LYS A 200 -19.19 -7.84 -7.65
C LYS A 200 -17.81 -8.13 -7.09
N THR A 201 -17.54 -7.75 -5.85
CA THR A 201 -16.29 -8.08 -5.16
C THR A 201 -16.26 -9.56 -4.82
N GLN A 202 -17.36 -10.12 -4.34
CA GLN A 202 -17.48 -11.55 -4.05
C GLN A 202 -17.30 -12.39 -5.32
N ASP A 203 -17.89 -11.99 -6.43
CA ASP A 203 -17.69 -12.61 -7.74
C ASP A 203 -16.22 -12.61 -8.14
N ARG A 204 -15.50 -11.49 -7.95
CA ARG A 204 -14.06 -11.39 -8.24
C ARG A 204 -13.24 -12.32 -7.37
N MET A 205 -13.54 -12.40 -6.08
CA MET A 205 -12.86 -13.31 -5.16
C MET A 205 -13.07 -14.77 -5.55
N MET A 206 -14.32 -15.16 -5.82
CA MET A 206 -14.65 -16.53 -6.23
C MET A 206 -13.99 -16.88 -7.56
N PHE A 207 -14.05 -15.98 -8.54
CA PHE A 207 -13.42 -16.20 -9.84
C PHE A 207 -11.89 -16.36 -9.74
N MET A 208 -11.24 -15.55 -8.87
CA MET A 208 -9.82 -15.68 -8.61
C MET A 208 -9.46 -17.04 -7.99
N LEU A 209 -10.28 -17.50 -7.04
CA LEU A 209 -10.06 -18.82 -6.40
C LEU A 209 -10.23 -19.98 -7.39
N GLU A 210 -11.23 -19.88 -8.27
CA GLU A 210 -11.52 -20.95 -9.24
C GLU A 210 -10.60 -20.93 -10.47
N LYS A 211 -10.28 -19.77 -10.98
CA LYS A 211 -9.60 -19.60 -12.28
C LYS A 211 -8.15 -19.10 -12.16
N GLY A 212 -7.73 -18.62 -10.99
CA GLY A 212 -6.40 -18.03 -10.80
C GLY A 212 -6.17 -16.74 -11.58
N LYS A 213 -7.24 -16.06 -12.01
CA LYS A 213 -7.19 -14.85 -12.85
C LYS A 213 -8.13 -13.77 -12.29
N PRO A 214 -7.80 -12.49 -12.42
CA PRO A 214 -8.70 -11.41 -12.03
C PRO A 214 -9.92 -11.34 -12.96
N LEU A 215 -11.11 -11.13 -12.37
CA LEU A 215 -12.34 -10.82 -13.08
C LEU A 215 -12.52 -9.30 -13.16
N ARG A 216 -12.92 -8.80 -14.32
CA ARG A 216 -13.38 -7.41 -14.50
C ARG A 216 -14.88 -7.42 -14.81
N ASN A 217 -15.71 -6.88 -13.90
CA ASN A 217 -17.17 -6.86 -13.97
C ASN A 217 -17.74 -5.47 -13.67
#